data_f5541961e054d26054d05898b345d3e8
#
_entry.id   f5541961e054d26054d05898b345d3e8
#
_cell.length_a   1.000
_cell.length_b   1.000
_cell.length_c   1.000
_cell.angle_alpha   90.00
_cell.angle_beta   90.00
_cell.angle_gamma   90.00
#
_symmetry.space_group_name_H-M   'P 1'
#
loop_
_entity.id
_entity.type
_entity.pdbx_description
1 polymer ?
#
loop_
_entity_poly.entity_id
_entity_poly.type
_entity_poly.pdbx_seq_one_letter_code
_entity_poly.pdbx_strand_id
1 'polypeptide(L)'
;MKDLKFLLTAKWLGAAVFILMCLANSLYFSGAVGEVMNTYLPIVKNNAADFLPITIEDGMIAKPENTLIEKTYGDGNSTFKVVLDTRTEEFEPSTFKESGLYISRSAVYTYNANKNETRINGLRDVPNMVIDKEVTDAFFNGAEHYIIPLFFGFTLLGLILYGLIIMGIYSLVLHWIMSAVYKAPYRQTLRITLYSYVFISILGMLNVVSHTFWLGFILSAVANLAVNMPKKPEDLQKSA
;
A
#
# COMPACT_ATOMS: atom_id res chain seq x y z
N MET A 1 -20.46 30.78 -15.27
CA MET A 1 -21.34 29.81 -14.59
C MET A 1 -21.98 28.76 -15.50
N LYS A 2 -22.28 29.06 -16.80
CA LYS A 2 -22.83 28.02 -17.73
C LYS A 2 -21.83 26.90 -17.96
N ASP A 3 -20.55 27.19 -18.11
CA ASP A 3 -19.49 26.23 -18.38
C ASP A 3 -19.22 25.29 -17.18
N LEU A 4 -19.31 25.81 -15.95
CA LEU A 4 -19.17 24.97 -14.74
C LEU A 4 -20.32 23.98 -14.60
N LYS A 5 -21.55 24.37 -14.96
CA LYS A 5 -22.70 23.46 -15.00
C LYS A 5 -22.52 22.37 -16.04
N PHE A 6 -21.95 22.67 -17.20
CA PHE A 6 -21.69 21.69 -18.25
C PHE A 6 -20.68 20.66 -17.78
N LEU A 7 -19.55 21.05 -17.18
CA LEU A 7 -18.56 20.13 -16.61
C LEU A 7 -19.20 19.21 -15.56
N LEU A 8 -19.99 19.78 -14.64
CA LEU A 8 -20.66 19.02 -13.58
C LEU A 8 -21.77 18.07 -14.09
N THR A 9 -22.28 18.28 -15.31
CA THR A 9 -23.31 17.42 -15.91
C THR A 9 -22.77 16.37 -16.89
N ALA A 10 -21.49 16.44 -17.28
CA ALA A 10 -20.85 15.45 -18.13
C ALA A 10 -20.82 14.09 -17.43
N LYS A 11 -21.60 13.13 -17.96
CA LYS A 11 -21.93 11.86 -17.29
C LYS A 11 -20.71 10.98 -16.97
N TRP A 12 -19.65 11.05 -17.80
CA TRP A 12 -18.52 10.13 -17.74
C TRP A 12 -17.18 10.82 -17.42
N LEU A 13 -17.11 12.13 -17.54
CA LEU A 13 -15.84 12.85 -17.36
C LEU A 13 -15.28 12.68 -15.95
N GLY A 14 -16.11 12.84 -14.91
CA GLY A 14 -15.67 12.68 -13.53
C GLY A 14 -15.18 11.25 -13.21
N ALA A 15 -15.89 10.23 -13.73
CA ALA A 15 -15.46 8.85 -13.56
C ALA A 15 -14.14 8.57 -14.30
N ALA A 16 -13.99 9.08 -15.53
CA ALA A 16 -12.76 8.92 -16.30
C ALA A 16 -11.57 9.58 -15.59
N VAL A 17 -11.73 10.82 -15.11
CA VAL A 17 -10.67 11.53 -14.38
C VAL A 17 -10.33 10.80 -13.06
N PHE A 18 -11.35 10.28 -12.35
CA PHE A 18 -11.13 9.49 -11.14
C PHE A 18 -10.29 8.22 -11.42
N ILE A 19 -10.63 7.47 -12.47
CA ILE A 19 -9.88 6.27 -12.87
C ILE A 19 -8.45 6.63 -13.27
N LEU A 20 -8.26 7.69 -14.06
CA LEU A 20 -6.93 8.15 -14.46
C LEU A 20 -6.08 8.57 -13.24
N MET A 21 -6.70 9.22 -12.27
CA MET A 21 -6.05 9.57 -11.00
C MET A 21 -5.61 8.31 -10.24
N CYS A 22 -6.48 7.31 -10.11
CA CYS A 22 -6.13 6.04 -9.47
C CYS A 22 -4.99 5.32 -10.20
N LEU A 23 -5.00 5.32 -11.53
CA LEU A 23 -3.93 4.76 -12.37
C LEU A 23 -2.60 5.49 -12.14
N ALA A 24 -2.61 6.83 -12.18
CA ALA A 24 -1.39 7.63 -11.98
C ALA A 24 -0.79 7.40 -10.59
N ASN A 25 -1.61 7.34 -9.53
CA ASN A 25 -1.15 7.02 -8.18
C ASN A 25 -0.58 5.60 -8.09
N SER A 26 -1.27 4.62 -8.67
CA SER A 26 -0.79 3.23 -8.65
C SER A 26 0.54 3.09 -9.36
N LEU A 27 0.74 3.78 -10.48
CA LEU A 27 2.02 3.83 -11.18
C LEU A 27 3.11 4.48 -10.33
N TYR A 28 2.81 5.59 -9.67
CA TYR A 28 3.75 6.28 -8.78
C TYR A 28 4.21 5.38 -7.63
N PHE A 29 3.26 4.77 -6.90
CA PHE A 29 3.58 3.86 -5.80
C PHE A 29 4.31 2.60 -6.27
N SER A 30 3.93 2.03 -7.40
CA SER A 30 4.62 0.86 -7.96
C SER A 30 6.03 1.20 -8.41
N GLY A 31 6.26 2.41 -8.94
CA GLY A 31 7.59 2.91 -9.27
C GLY A 31 8.47 3.05 -8.03
N ALA A 32 7.92 3.60 -6.94
CA ALA A 32 8.64 3.69 -5.66
C ALA A 32 9.01 2.31 -5.09
N VAL A 33 8.11 1.33 -5.17
CA VAL A 33 8.42 -0.07 -4.79
C VAL A 33 9.50 -0.65 -5.69
N GLY A 34 9.43 -0.41 -7.00
CA GLY A 34 10.45 -0.85 -7.96
C GLY A 34 11.83 -0.27 -7.63
N GLU A 35 11.91 1.00 -7.27
CA GLU A 35 13.17 1.65 -6.87
C GLU A 35 13.75 1.01 -5.59
N VAL A 36 12.91 0.77 -4.58
CA VAL A 36 13.31 0.06 -3.35
C VAL A 36 13.80 -1.35 -3.69
N MET A 37 13.07 -2.09 -4.52
CA MET A 37 13.47 -3.44 -4.93
C MET A 37 14.80 -3.43 -5.69
N ASN A 38 14.96 -2.54 -6.67
CA ASN A 38 16.20 -2.44 -7.45
C ASN A 38 17.42 -2.08 -6.58
N THR A 39 17.20 -1.35 -5.48
CA THR A 39 18.28 -0.98 -4.55
C THR A 39 18.62 -2.11 -3.59
N TYR A 40 17.62 -2.73 -2.97
CA TYR A 40 17.82 -3.66 -1.86
C TYR A 40 17.86 -5.13 -2.27
N LEU A 41 17.16 -5.53 -3.34
CA LEU A 41 17.10 -6.94 -3.77
C LEU A 41 18.48 -7.51 -4.11
N PRO A 42 19.37 -6.81 -4.86
CA PRO A 42 20.72 -7.29 -5.11
C PRO A 42 21.54 -7.47 -3.84
N ILE A 43 21.34 -6.59 -2.86
CA ILE A 43 22.04 -6.68 -1.56
C ILE A 43 21.58 -7.94 -0.81
N VAL A 44 20.26 -8.17 -0.74
CA VAL A 44 19.69 -9.36 -0.09
C VAL A 44 20.13 -10.62 -0.80
N LYS A 45 20.09 -10.65 -2.14
CA LYS A 45 20.51 -11.79 -2.97
C LYS A 45 21.97 -12.14 -2.75
N ASN A 46 22.87 -11.16 -2.78
CA ASN A 46 24.30 -11.36 -2.57
C ASN A 46 24.59 -11.86 -1.16
N ASN A 47 23.90 -11.32 -0.17
CA ASN A 47 24.05 -11.71 1.21
C ASN A 47 23.47 -13.10 1.52
N ALA A 48 22.39 -13.47 0.86
CA ALA A 48 21.80 -14.83 0.99
C ALA A 48 22.78 -15.90 0.49
N ALA A 49 23.61 -15.61 -0.51
CA ALA A 49 24.58 -16.55 -1.05
C ALA A 49 25.60 -17.04 -0.01
N ASP A 50 25.87 -16.25 1.03
CA ASP A 50 26.79 -16.62 2.11
C ASP A 50 26.29 -17.77 3.01
N PHE A 51 24.95 -18.02 2.97
CA PHE A 51 24.30 -19.05 3.78
C PHE A 51 23.97 -20.32 2.98
N LEU A 52 24.23 -20.33 1.67
CA LEU A 52 23.87 -21.43 0.78
C LEU A 52 25.04 -22.42 0.59
N PRO A 53 24.76 -23.67 0.25
CA PRO A 53 23.43 -24.30 0.11
C PRO A 53 22.83 -24.74 1.44
N ILE A 54 21.49 -24.70 1.55
CA ILE A 54 20.74 -25.25 2.68
C ILE A 54 19.90 -26.43 2.18
N THR A 55 20.00 -27.58 2.82
CA THR A 55 19.15 -28.75 2.56
C THR A 55 18.19 -28.93 3.71
N ILE A 56 16.89 -28.99 3.42
CA ILE A 56 15.83 -29.28 4.39
C ILE A 56 15.34 -30.72 4.13
N GLU A 57 15.37 -31.55 5.16
CA GLU A 57 14.89 -32.93 5.15
C GLU A 57 14.09 -33.17 6.43
N ASP A 58 12.92 -33.77 6.31
CA ASP A 58 12.02 -34.12 7.42
C ASP A 58 11.74 -32.96 8.39
N GLY A 59 11.60 -31.73 7.82
CA GLY A 59 11.33 -30.52 8.58
C GLY A 59 12.51 -29.97 9.37
N MET A 60 13.72 -30.37 9.03
CA MET A 60 14.96 -29.92 9.66
C MET A 60 16.01 -29.53 8.62
N ILE A 61 16.92 -28.65 8.98
CA ILE A 61 18.10 -28.36 8.16
C ILE A 61 19.08 -29.53 8.32
N ALA A 62 19.23 -30.32 7.27
CA ALA A 62 20.15 -31.42 7.19
C ALA A 62 21.56 -30.95 6.80
N LYS A 63 21.66 -29.94 5.95
CA LYS A 63 22.94 -29.33 5.54
C LYS A 63 22.85 -27.80 5.53
N PRO A 64 23.91 -27.08 5.92
CA PRO A 64 25.17 -27.58 6.49
C PRO A 64 25.00 -28.17 7.90
N GLU A 65 25.73 -29.20 8.22
CA GLU A 65 25.75 -29.80 9.57
C GLU A 65 26.71 -29.07 10.50
N ASN A 66 26.34 -28.93 11.77
CA ASN A 66 27.20 -28.40 12.85
C ASN A 66 27.88 -27.05 12.50
N THR A 67 27.16 -26.20 11.80
CA THR A 67 27.68 -24.94 11.28
C THR A 67 27.08 -23.77 12.02
N LEU A 68 27.94 -22.75 12.29
CA LEU A 68 27.52 -21.44 12.75
C LEU A 68 28.01 -20.39 11.75
N ILE A 69 27.06 -19.66 11.15
CA ILE A 69 27.33 -18.51 10.31
C ILE A 69 26.61 -17.32 10.92
N GLU A 70 27.37 -16.27 11.25
CA GLU A 70 26.81 -15.02 11.75
C GLU A 70 27.24 -13.87 10.85
N LYS A 71 26.27 -13.05 10.46
CA LYS A 71 26.50 -11.82 9.69
C LYS A 71 25.68 -10.68 10.27
N THR A 72 26.27 -9.52 10.36
CA THR A 72 25.60 -8.29 10.79
C THR A 72 25.59 -7.32 9.63
N TYR A 73 24.42 -6.80 9.33
CA TYR A 73 24.16 -5.84 8.27
C TYR A 73 23.67 -4.53 8.88
N GLY A 74 24.02 -3.39 8.28
CA GLY A 74 23.60 -2.05 8.72
C GLY A 74 24.77 -1.09 8.88
N ASP A 75 24.45 0.17 9.14
CA ASP A 75 25.36 1.31 9.16
C ASP A 75 25.62 1.92 10.56
N GLY A 76 25.40 1.13 11.61
CA GLY A 76 25.62 1.56 13.00
C GLY A 76 24.40 2.17 13.70
N ASN A 77 23.45 2.77 13.01
CA ASN A 77 22.21 3.28 13.59
C ASN A 77 21.06 2.25 13.57
N SER A 78 21.11 1.31 12.63
CA SER A 78 20.20 0.17 12.58
C SER A 78 20.96 -1.06 12.11
N THR A 79 21.22 -1.98 13.03
CA THR A 79 21.86 -3.25 12.75
C THR A 79 20.82 -4.36 12.64
N PHE A 80 21.03 -5.25 11.67
CA PHE A 80 20.24 -6.44 11.46
C PHE A 80 21.17 -7.65 11.42
N LYS A 81 20.96 -8.58 12.35
CA LYS A 81 21.79 -9.77 12.48
C LYS A 81 21.15 -10.96 11.81
N VAL A 82 21.88 -11.71 11.02
CA VAL A 82 21.46 -13.00 10.46
C VAL A 82 22.37 -14.09 11.02
N VAL A 83 21.77 -15.08 11.65
CA VAL A 83 22.45 -16.20 12.27
C VAL A 83 21.89 -17.49 11.73
N LEU A 84 22.74 -18.34 11.19
CA LEU A 84 22.42 -19.74 10.89
C LEU A 84 23.24 -20.61 11.84
N ASP A 85 22.58 -21.29 12.78
CA ASP A 85 23.21 -22.20 13.71
C ASP A 85 22.54 -23.58 13.68
N THR A 86 23.10 -24.48 12.90
CA THR A 86 22.59 -25.85 12.75
C THR A 86 23.10 -26.79 13.84
N ARG A 87 23.90 -26.30 14.80
CA ARG A 87 24.31 -27.04 16.00
C ARG A 87 23.19 -27.09 17.04
N THR A 88 22.30 -26.10 17.00
CA THR A 88 21.21 -25.93 17.95
C THR A 88 19.88 -26.30 17.28
N GLU A 89 19.09 -27.12 17.94
CA GLU A 89 17.79 -27.54 17.42
C GLU A 89 16.80 -26.36 17.48
N GLU A 90 16.78 -25.66 18.62
CA GLU A 90 15.95 -24.48 18.84
C GLU A 90 16.73 -23.38 19.58
N PHE A 91 16.44 -22.13 19.31
CA PHE A 91 16.94 -21.00 20.09
C PHE A 91 15.98 -20.64 21.22
N GLU A 92 16.53 -20.23 22.33
CA GLU A 92 15.74 -19.52 23.35
C GLU A 92 15.55 -18.05 22.95
N PRO A 93 14.31 -17.56 22.76
CA PRO A 93 14.06 -16.16 22.33
C PRO A 93 14.66 -15.12 23.27
N SER A 94 14.84 -15.45 24.55
CA SER A 94 15.48 -14.59 25.57
C SER A 94 16.96 -14.29 25.27
N THR A 95 17.60 -15.04 24.43
CA THR A 95 19.01 -14.85 24.05
C THR A 95 19.23 -13.79 22.98
N PHE A 96 18.16 -13.40 22.26
CA PHE A 96 18.26 -12.42 21.19
C PHE A 96 18.44 -11.01 21.75
N LYS A 97 19.46 -10.29 21.27
CA LYS A 97 19.78 -8.93 21.71
C LYS A 97 19.58 -7.91 20.60
N GLU A 98 19.73 -8.32 19.37
CA GLU A 98 19.68 -7.47 18.18
C GLU A 98 18.56 -7.93 17.25
N SER A 99 17.91 -6.96 16.59
CA SER A 99 16.92 -7.29 15.56
C SER A 99 17.55 -8.16 14.49
N GLY A 100 16.88 -9.24 14.10
CA GLY A 100 17.51 -10.15 13.16
C GLY A 100 16.67 -11.36 12.79
N LEU A 101 17.28 -12.17 11.93
CA LEU A 101 16.83 -13.47 11.50
C LEU A 101 17.77 -14.53 12.11
N TYR A 102 17.20 -15.42 12.90
CA TYR A 102 17.93 -16.49 13.57
C TYR A 102 17.36 -17.81 13.07
N ILE A 103 18.21 -18.62 12.46
CA ILE A 103 17.84 -19.87 11.81
C ILE A 103 18.51 -20.98 12.59
N SER A 104 17.70 -21.79 13.30
CA SER A 104 18.14 -23.03 13.96
C SER A 104 17.89 -24.24 13.04
N ARG A 105 18.21 -25.41 13.53
CA ARG A 105 17.98 -26.65 12.78
C ARG A 105 16.51 -26.91 12.48
N SER A 106 15.58 -26.54 13.36
CA SER A 106 14.14 -26.86 13.24
C SER A 106 13.24 -25.66 13.00
N ALA A 107 13.74 -24.42 13.16
CA ALA A 107 12.90 -23.24 13.12
C ALA A 107 13.65 -21.98 12.67
N VAL A 108 12.89 -21.03 12.15
CA VAL A 108 13.33 -19.67 11.78
C VAL A 108 12.68 -18.68 12.73
N TYR A 109 13.49 -17.85 13.35
CA TYR A 109 13.08 -16.83 14.31
C TYR A 109 13.33 -15.45 13.71
N THR A 110 12.31 -14.61 13.75
CA THR A 110 12.47 -13.17 13.43
C THR A 110 12.31 -12.39 14.71
N TYR A 111 13.35 -11.69 15.14
CA TYR A 111 13.34 -10.87 16.34
C TYR A 111 13.39 -9.38 16.00
N ASN A 112 12.52 -8.61 16.65
CA ASN A 112 12.49 -7.15 16.58
C ASN A 112 12.85 -6.57 17.95
N ALA A 113 14.06 -6.06 18.10
CA ALA A 113 14.56 -5.53 19.37
C ALA A 113 13.78 -4.29 19.85
N ASN A 114 13.28 -3.44 18.91
CA ASN A 114 12.53 -2.23 19.26
C ASN A 114 11.18 -2.53 19.89
N LYS A 115 10.56 -3.65 19.51
CA LYS A 115 9.26 -4.09 20.03
C LYS A 115 9.35 -5.22 21.04
N ASN A 116 10.54 -5.78 21.19
CA ASN A 116 10.80 -7.00 21.96
C ASN A 116 9.87 -8.16 21.55
N GLU A 117 9.68 -8.32 20.23
CA GLU A 117 8.79 -9.32 19.66
C GLU A 117 9.59 -10.37 18.91
N THR A 118 9.30 -11.65 19.18
CA THR A 118 9.83 -12.79 18.43
C THR A 118 8.71 -13.49 17.68
N ARG A 119 8.92 -13.75 16.39
CA ARG A 119 8.06 -14.63 15.59
C ARG A 119 8.83 -15.89 15.27
N ILE A 120 8.18 -17.05 15.46
CA ILE A 120 8.77 -18.37 15.24
C ILE A 120 8.01 -19.06 14.12
N ASN A 121 8.75 -19.52 13.11
CA ASN A 121 8.23 -20.33 12.02
C ASN A 121 8.96 -21.66 12.03
N GLY A 122 8.30 -22.73 12.44
CA GLY A 122 8.85 -24.09 12.40
C GLY A 122 9.06 -24.57 10.97
N LEU A 123 10.08 -25.38 10.75
CA LEU A 123 10.36 -25.98 9.45
C LEU A 123 9.61 -27.30 9.22
N ARG A 124 8.86 -27.77 10.20
CA ARG A 124 8.20 -29.08 10.18
C ARG A 124 7.30 -29.31 8.96
N ASP A 125 6.63 -28.28 8.51
CA ASP A 125 5.71 -28.33 7.37
C ASP A 125 6.37 -27.95 6.04
N VAL A 126 7.68 -27.68 6.05
CA VAL A 126 8.45 -27.37 4.84
C VAL A 126 8.80 -28.69 4.15
N PRO A 127 8.49 -28.83 2.84
CA PRO A 127 8.83 -30.03 2.10
C PRO A 127 10.35 -30.21 1.99
N ASN A 128 10.78 -31.45 1.79
CA ASN A 128 12.18 -31.73 1.54
C ASN A 128 12.66 -30.99 0.30
N MET A 129 13.65 -30.15 0.45
CA MET A 129 14.16 -29.28 -0.62
C MET A 129 15.62 -28.90 -0.41
N VAL A 130 16.27 -28.58 -1.52
CA VAL A 130 17.60 -27.98 -1.52
C VAL A 130 17.45 -26.52 -1.94
N ILE A 131 17.87 -25.62 -1.08
CA ILE A 131 17.93 -24.17 -1.38
C ILE A 131 19.38 -23.88 -1.73
N ASP A 132 19.66 -23.88 -3.00
CA ASP A 132 20.96 -23.50 -3.55
C ASP A 132 20.91 -22.12 -4.23
N LYS A 133 22.01 -21.76 -4.87
CA LYS A 133 22.10 -20.49 -5.58
C LYS A 133 21.11 -20.41 -6.74
N GLU A 134 20.89 -21.52 -7.45
CA GLU A 134 20.00 -21.55 -8.62
C GLU A 134 18.54 -21.33 -8.22
N VAL A 135 18.07 -22.04 -7.18
CA VAL A 135 16.73 -21.89 -6.60
C VAL A 135 16.54 -20.46 -6.06
N THR A 136 17.56 -19.93 -5.37
CA THR A 136 17.53 -18.58 -4.82
C THR A 136 17.49 -17.53 -5.91
N ASP A 137 18.31 -17.67 -6.95
CA ASP A 137 18.32 -16.79 -8.11
C ASP A 137 16.97 -16.82 -8.87
N ALA A 138 16.39 -17.99 -9.05
CA ALA A 138 15.08 -18.16 -9.67
C ALA A 138 13.98 -17.48 -8.84
N PHE A 139 14.01 -17.63 -7.50
CA PHE A 139 13.08 -16.99 -6.59
C PHE A 139 13.16 -15.46 -6.68
N PHE A 140 14.36 -14.88 -6.58
CA PHE A 140 14.53 -13.43 -6.63
C PHE A 140 14.18 -12.85 -8.00
N ASN A 141 14.56 -13.52 -9.09
CA ASN A 141 14.18 -13.09 -10.44
C ASN A 141 12.65 -13.17 -10.66
N GLY A 142 12.02 -14.23 -10.13
CA GLY A 142 10.56 -14.35 -10.11
C GLY A 142 9.91 -13.24 -9.28
N ALA A 143 10.42 -12.99 -8.08
CA ALA A 143 9.92 -11.94 -7.20
C ALA A 143 9.98 -10.55 -7.87
N GLU A 144 11.11 -10.21 -8.51
CA GLU A 144 11.27 -8.97 -9.27
C GLU A 144 10.22 -8.83 -10.38
N HIS A 145 9.98 -9.92 -11.11
CA HIS A 145 9.04 -9.91 -12.23
C HIS A 145 7.56 -9.77 -11.81
N TYR A 146 7.17 -10.37 -10.68
CA TYR A 146 5.77 -10.44 -10.27
C TYR A 146 5.36 -9.44 -9.20
N ILE A 147 6.26 -9.03 -8.31
CA ILE A 147 5.91 -8.15 -7.18
C ILE A 147 5.42 -6.79 -7.65
N ILE A 148 6.08 -6.17 -8.63
CA ILE A 148 5.71 -4.83 -9.11
C ILE A 148 4.32 -4.82 -9.76
N PRO A 149 4.00 -5.70 -10.73
CA PRO A 149 2.67 -5.77 -11.31
C PRO A 149 1.57 -6.13 -10.31
N LEU A 150 1.87 -7.05 -9.38
CA LEU A 150 0.94 -7.44 -8.33
C LEU A 150 0.65 -6.25 -7.41
N PHE A 151 1.69 -5.54 -6.96
CA PHE A 151 1.55 -4.35 -6.13
C PHE A 151 0.76 -3.25 -6.84
N PHE A 152 1.03 -3.03 -8.13
CA PHE A 152 0.24 -2.12 -8.96
C PHE A 152 -1.25 -2.49 -8.96
N GLY A 153 -1.57 -3.75 -9.21
CA GLY A 153 -2.95 -4.23 -9.23
C GLY A 153 -3.67 -4.05 -7.89
N PHE A 154 -3.02 -4.43 -6.78
CA PHE A 154 -3.58 -4.25 -5.45
C PHE A 154 -3.75 -2.78 -5.07
N THR A 155 -2.78 -1.95 -5.38
CA THR A 155 -2.84 -0.50 -5.09
C THR A 155 -3.96 0.15 -5.90
N LEU A 156 -4.08 -0.18 -7.19
CA LEU A 156 -5.14 0.32 -8.06
C LEU A 156 -6.53 -0.05 -7.53
N LEU A 157 -6.74 -1.33 -7.23
CA LEU A 157 -8.00 -1.81 -6.69
C LEU A 157 -8.32 -1.15 -5.34
N GLY A 158 -7.33 -1.08 -4.45
CA GLY A 158 -7.46 -0.42 -3.15
C GLY A 158 -7.86 1.05 -3.26
N LEU A 159 -7.22 1.80 -4.14
CA LEU A 159 -7.53 3.22 -4.37
C LEU A 159 -8.94 3.42 -4.96
N ILE A 160 -9.35 2.57 -5.89
CA ILE A 160 -10.72 2.62 -6.46
C ILE A 160 -11.74 2.34 -5.37
N LEU A 161 -11.59 1.26 -4.61
CA LEU A 161 -12.51 0.89 -3.54
C LEU A 161 -12.57 1.96 -2.44
N TYR A 162 -11.41 2.43 -1.98
CA TYR A 162 -11.32 3.50 -0.98
C TYR A 162 -12.02 4.78 -1.47
N GLY A 163 -11.73 5.23 -2.68
CA GLY A 163 -12.36 6.42 -3.25
C GLY A 163 -13.87 6.27 -3.40
N LEU A 164 -14.36 5.11 -3.84
CA LEU A 164 -15.81 4.85 -3.94
C LEU A 164 -16.49 4.87 -2.57
N ILE A 165 -15.88 4.29 -1.54
CA ILE A 165 -16.41 4.29 -0.17
C ILE A 165 -16.47 5.74 0.35
N ILE A 166 -15.40 6.51 0.25
CA ILE A 166 -15.37 7.90 0.72
C ILE A 166 -16.38 8.78 -0.01
N MET A 167 -16.44 8.68 -1.34
CA MET A 167 -17.42 9.42 -2.13
C MET A 167 -18.87 9.00 -1.80
N GLY A 168 -19.10 7.71 -1.54
CA GLY A 168 -20.37 7.19 -1.09
C GLY A 168 -20.81 7.81 0.24
N ILE A 169 -19.93 7.80 1.23
CA ILE A 169 -20.18 8.39 2.56
C ILE A 169 -20.46 9.88 2.43
N TYR A 170 -19.60 10.63 1.72
CA TYR A 170 -19.78 12.08 1.54
C TYR A 170 -21.12 12.39 0.87
N SER A 171 -21.43 11.69 -0.21
CA SER A 171 -22.67 11.95 -0.97
C SER A 171 -23.93 11.60 -0.18
N LEU A 172 -23.90 10.55 0.65
CA LEU A 172 -25.02 10.19 1.53
C LEU A 172 -25.24 11.25 2.62
N VAL A 173 -24.19 11.65 3.32
CA VAL A 173 -24.26 12.67 4.37
C VAL A 173 -24.72 14.01 3.79
N LEU A 174 -24.12 14.43 2.68
CA LEU A 174 -24.49 15.69 2.03
C LEU A 174 -25.90 15.64 1.46
N HIS A 175 -26.32 14.54 0.88
CA HIS A 175 -27.68 14.39 0.41
C HIS A 175 -28.70 14.50 1.54
N TRP A 176 -28.43 13.87 2.69
CA TRP A 176 -29.28 13.95 3.88
C TRP A 176 -29.42 15.40 4.36
N ILE A 177 -28.29 16.12 4.49
CA ILE A 177 -28.29 17.54 4.89
C ILE A 177 -28.99 18.41 3.86
N MET A 178 -28.71 18.22 2.57
CA MET A 178 -29.28 19.06 1.49
C MET A 178 -30.74 18.79 1.25
N SER A 179 -31.23 17.55 1.45
CA SER A 179 -32.65 17.21 1.28
C SER A 179 -33.54 17.92 2.29
N ALA A 180 -33.00 18.27 3.47
CA ALA A 180 -33.71 19.04 4.48
C ALA A 180 -33.94 20.51 4.04
N VAL A 181 -33.05 21.06 3.20
CA VAL A 181 -33.08 22.48 2.80
C VAL A 181 -33.46 22.65 1.32
N TYR A 182 -32.94 21.78 0.47
CA TYR A 182 -33.11 21.82 -0.99
C TYR A 182 -33.55 20.45 -1.50
N LYS A 183 -34.58 20.37 -2.36
CA LYS A 183 -34.98 19.14 -3.01
C LYS A 183 -34.00 18.69 -4.11
N ALA A 184 -32.73 18.48 -3.73
CA ALA A 184 -31.68 18.06 -4.66
C ALA A 184 -31.73 16.54 -4.87
N PRO A 185 -31.73 16.05 -6.12
CA PRO A 185 -31.70 14.61 -6.38
C PRO A 185 -30.33 14.03 -6.00
N TYR A 186 -30.31 12.84 -5.39
CA TYR A 186 -29.07 12.16 -4.95
C TYR A 186 -28.01 12.08 -6.04
N ARG A 187 -28.41 11.78 -7.28
CA ARG A 187 -27.47 11.70 -8.42
C ARG A 187 -26.70 13.01 -8.67
N GLN A 188 -27.31 14.16 -8.38
CA GLN A 188 -26.65 15.45 -8.53
C GLN A 188 -25.63 15.66 -7.41
N THR A 189 -26.01 15.35 -6.17
CA THR A 189 -25.11 15.41 -5.01
C THR A 189 -23.89 14.50 -5.22
N LEU A 190 -24.12 13.26 -5.66
CA LEU A 190 -23.04 12.30 -5.93
C LEU A 190 -22.04 12.81 -6.99
N ARG A 191 -22.54 13.39 -8.08
CA ARG A 191 -21.65 13.96 -9.12
C ARG A 191 -20.83 15.11 -8.63
N ILE A 192 -21.44 16.05 -7.90
CA ILE A 192 -20.73 17.19 -7.35
C ILE A 192 -19.64 16.71 -6.37
N THR A 193 -19.98 15.73 -5.53
CA THR A 193 -19.04 15.12 -4.60
C THR A 193 -17.87 14.45 -5.32
N LEU A 194 -18.14 13.71 -6.41
CA LEU A 194 -17.11 13.08 -7.23
C LEU A 194 -16.10 14.13 -7.76
N TYR A 195 -16.57 15.20 -8.38
CA TYR A 195 -15.68 16.24 -8.91
C TYR A 195 -14.89 16.94 -7.80
N SER A 196 -15.53 17.24 -6.68
CA SER A 196 -14.87 17.87 -5.53
C SER A 196 -13.79 16.96 -4.94
N TYR A 197 -14.08 15.65 -4.82
CA TYR A 197 -13.15 14.66 -4.34
C TYR A 197 -11.93 14.53 -5.27
N VAL A 198 -12.17 14.40 -6.58
CA VAL A 198 -11.11 14.30 -7.59
C VAL A 198 -10.23 15.54 -7.55
N PHE A 199 -10.82 16.73 -7.52
CA PHE A 199 -10.08 17.99 -7.47
C PHE A 199 -9.17 18.09 -6.23
N ILE A 200 -9.70 17.81 -5.04
CA ILE A 200 -8.90 17.83 -3.80
C ILE A 200 -7.83 16.73 -3.80
N SER A 201 -8.14 15.56 -4.36
CA SER A 201 -7.15 14.48 -4.46
C SER A 201 -5.98 14.86 -5.36
N ILE A 202 -6.23 15.54 -6.47
CA ILE A 202 -5.16 16.06 -7.34
C ILE A 202 -4.31 17.09 -6.60
N LEU A 203 -4.93 18.01 -5.84
CA LEU A 203 -4.18 18.99 -5.03
C LEU A 203 -3.37 18.31 -3.93
N GLY A 204 -3.88 17.23 -3.34
CA GLY A 204 -3.15 16.41 -2.36
C GLY A 204 -1.93 15.72 -2.98
N MET A 205 -2.07 15.17 -4.20
CA MET A 205 -0.94 14.58 -4.93
C MET A 205 0.17 15.59 -5.23
N LEU A 206 -0.20 16.82 -5.52
CA LEU A 206 0.76 17.91 -5.76
C LEU A 206 1.34 18.50 -4.47
N ASN A 207 1.06 17.89 -3.31
CA ASN A 207 1.43 18.37 -1.97
C ASN A 207 0.98 19.81 -1.66
N VAL A 208 -0.06 20.29 -2.38
CA VAL A 208 -0.62 21.63 -2.14
C VAL A 208 -1.51 21.64 -0.90
N VAL A 209 -2.09 20.49 -0.55
CA VAL A 209 -3.04 20.35 0.59
C VAL A 209 -2.72 19.09 1.40
N SER A 210 -2.65 19.25 2.72
CA SER A 210 -2.31 18.16 3.64
C SER A 210 -3.52 17.38 4.19
N HIS A 211 -4.71 17.95 4.25
CA HIS A 211 -5.90 17.36 4.85
C HIS A 211 -7.00 17.07 3.83
N THR A 212 -6.70 16.23 2.84
CA THR A 212 -7.57 15.96 1.69
C THR A 212 -8.96 15.44 2.07
N PHE A 213 -9.07 14.66 3.17
CA PHE A 213 -10.36 14.14 3.64
C PHE A 213 -11.34 15.26 4.01
N TRP A 214 -10.97 16.11 4.98
CA TRP A 214 -11.85 17.17 5.45
C TRP A 214 -12.10 18.24 4.41
N LEU A 215 -11.07 18.62 3.66
CA LEU A 215 -11.20 19.62 2.60
C LEU A 215 -12.06 19.10 1.44
N GLY A 216 -11.97 17.81 1.11
CA GLY A 216 -12.85 17.18 0.13
C GLY A 216 -14.32 17.23 0.56
N PHE A 217 -14.61 16.96 1.83
CA PHE A 217 -15.97 17.07 2.36
C PHE A 217 -16.48 18.53 2.33
N ILE A 218 -15.69 19.48 2.84
CA ILE A 218 -16.05 20.92 2.85
C ILE A 218 -16.27 21.43 1.44
N LEU A 219 -15.37 21.16 0.50
CA LEU A 219 -15.52 21.57 -0.90
C LEU A 219 -16.77 20.96 -1.53
N SER A 220 -17.04 19.70 -1.25
CA SER A 220 -18.25 19.01 -1.72
C SER A 220 -19.52 19.68 -1.16
N ALA A 221 -19.51 20.08 0.11
CA ALA A 221 -20.63 20.77 0.74
C ALA A 221 -20.85 22.15 0.12
N VAL A 222 -19.78 22.95 -0.01
CA VAL A 222 -19.85 24.30 -0.63
C VAL A 222 -20.32 24.22 -2.09
N ALA A 223 -19.77 23.28 -2.87
CA ALA A 223 -20.17 23.10 -4.26
C ALA A 223 -21.64 22.66 -4.40
N ASN A 224 -22.12 21.76 -3.53
CA ASN A 224 -23.52 21.35 -3.49
C ASN A 224 -24.44 22.52 -3.12
N LEU A 225 -24.08 23.33 -2.13
CA LEU A 225 -24.81 24.55 -1.77
C LEU A 225 -24.87 25.51 -2.97
N ALA A 226 -23.74 25.82 -3.57
CA ALA A 226 -23.67 26.78 -4.69
C ALA A 226 -24.49 26.38 -5.90
N VAL A 227 -24.59 25.06 -6.19
CA VAL A 227 -25.35 24.54 -7.34
C VAL A 227 -26.85 24.45 -7.03
N ASN A 228 -27.23 24.17 -5.80
CA ASN A 228 -28.63 23.92 -5.40
C ASN A 228 -29.33 25.15 -4.78
N MET A 229 -28.59 26.24 -4.47
CA MET A 229 -29.22 27.48 -4.02
C MET A 229 -30.21 28.03 -5.06
N PRO A 230 -31.43 28.41 -4.64
CA PRO A 230 -32.38 29.04 -5.52
C PRO A 230 -31.77 30.38 -6.04
N LYS A 231 -31.86 30.57 -7.35
CA LYS A 231 -31.47 31.86 -7.93
C LYS A 231 -32.37 32.97 -7.37
N LYS A 232 -31.76 34.08 -6.95
CA LYS A 232 -32.56 35.27 -6.57
C LYS A 232 -33.46 35.71 -7.74
N PRO A 233 -34.68 36.19 -7.45
CA PRO A 233 -35.62 36.64 -8.49
C PRO A 233 -35.01 37.66 -9.46
N GLU A 234 -34.09 38.53 -8.98
CA GLU A 234 -33.38 39.54 -9.77
C GLU A 234 -32.45 38.96 -10.86
N ASP A 235 -31.92 37.74 -10.66
CA ASP A 235 -31.07 37.06 -11.65
C ASP A 235 -31.88 36.45 -12.81
N LEU A 236 -33.18 36.23 -12.60
CA LEU A 236 -34.10 35.72 -13.62
C LEU A 236 -34.55 36.82 -14.59
N GLN A 237 -34.61 38.08 -14.14
CA GLN A 237 -34.99 39.22 -14.99
C GLN A 237 -33.86 39.66 -15.94
N LYS A 238 -32.60 39.36 -15.64
CA LYS A 238 -31.47 39.72 -16.53
C LYS A 238 -31.19 38.67 -17.62
N SER A 239 -31.89 37.55 -17.63
CA SER A 239 -31.73 36.44 -18.57
C SER A 239 -32.90 36.25 -19.55
N ALA A 240 -33.91 37.08 -19.46
CA ALA A 240 -35.02 37.23 -20.41
C ALA A 240 -34.75 38.41 -21.36
#